data_5edec6da2e46f07b145da07c664d459c
#
_entry.id   5edec6da2e46f07b145da07c664d459c
#
_cell.length_a   1.000
_cell.length_b   1.000
_cell.length_c   1.000
_cell.angle_alpha   90.00
_cell.angle_beta   90.00
_cell.angle_gamma   90.00
#
_symmetry.space_group_name_H-M   'P 1'
#
loop_
_entity.id
_entity.type
_entity.pdbx_description
1 polymer ?
#
loop_
_entity_poly.entity_id
_entity_poly.type
_entity_poly.pdbx_seq_one_letter_code
_entity_poly.pdbx_strand_id
1 'polypeptide(L)'
;MYGKLNLSKILLQAICHKYCYFPILELCRSSTDDQANLEKYVNELKSSANYSVFFRPLSDTHSENFLLVYQTKCQQDLMRRYGNEICLLDATYKTTCYSLPMFFVVVPTNTGYQVVGTFLVSTETSAAITEALQMLLEWNPDWKPRYWMTDCCAAEQNAVESVFTGKMGTPLFYSNVD
;
A
#
# COMPACT_ATOMS: atom_id res chain seq x y z
N MET A 1 -14.18 -22.89 15.40
CA MET A 1 -12.74 -22.78 15.75
C MET A 1 -12.08 -22.12 14.55
N TYR A 2 -12.12 -20.79 14.50
CA TYR A 2 -11.48 -20.02 13.43
C TYR A 2 -10.00 -19.87 13.81
N GLY A 3 -9.12 -20.47 13.01
CA GLY A 3 -7.68 -20.38 13.23
C GLY A 3 -7.22 -18.92 13.15
N LYS A 4 -6.31 -18.52 14.03
CA LYS A 4 -5.66 -17.20 14.02
C LYS A 4 -5.18 -16.88 12.60
N LEU A 5 -5.77 -15.87 11.99
CA LEU A 5 -5.32 -15.29 10.73
C LEU A 5 -3.96 -14.64 10.99
N ASN A 6 -2.89 -15.31 10.57
CA ASN A 6 -1.54 -14.76 10.67
C ASN A 6 -1.30 -13.86 9.45
N LEU A 7 -1.53 -12.56 9.62
CA LEU A 7 -1.36 -11.52 8.60
C LEU A 7 0.00 -11.61 7.90
N SER A 8 1.07 -11.89 8.65
CA SER A 8 2.41 -12.06 8.07
C SER A 8 2.51 -13.24 7.11
N LYS A 9 1.78 -14.35 7.35
CA LYS A 9 1.69 -15.48 6.40
C LYS A 9 0.86 -15.16 5.17
N ILE A 10 -0.22 -14.41 5.34
CA ILE A 10 -1.09 -13.98 4.25
C ILE A 10 -0.32 -13.04 3.31
N LEU A 11 0.44 -12.12 3.88
CA LEU A 11 1.30 -11.22 3.13
C LEU A 11 2.43 -11.95 2.41
N LEU A 12 3.11 -12.88 3.05
CA LEU A 12 4.12 -13.70 2.40
C LEU A 12 3.55 -14.46 1.19
N GLN A 13 2.32 -14.96 1.25
CA GLN A 13 1.65 -15.58 0.11
C GLN A 13 1.29 -14.56 -0.99
N ALA A 14 0.83 -13.36 -0.63
CA ALA A 14 0.52 -12.29 -1.58
C ALA A 14 1.80 -11.70 -2.22
N ILE A 15 2.88 -11.61 -1.46
CA ILE A 15 4.21 -11.15 -1.92
C ILE A 15 4.88 -12.19 -2.83
N CYS A 16 4.70 -13.49 -2.57
CA CYS A 16 5.24 -14.57 -3.41
C CYS A 16 4.58 -14.68 -4.79
N HIS A 17 3.44 -14.05 -5.02
CA HIS A 17 2.88 -13.94 -6.37
C HIS A 17 3.69 -12.92 -7.19
N LYS A 18 4.70 -13.41 -7.79
CA LYS A 18 5.72 -13.10 -8.81
C LYS A 18 5.62 -11.79 -9.62
N TYR A 19 4.62 -10.91 -9.44
CA TYR A 19 4.37 -9.79 -10.35
C TYR A 19 4.31 -8.39 -9.72
N CYS A 20 4.23 -8.26 -8.40
CA CYS A 20 4.06 -6.95 -7.78
C CYS A 20 5.29 -6.42 -7.03
N TYR A 21 6.21 -7.30 -6.63
CA TYR A 21 7.29 -6.96 -5.70
C TYR A 21 8.67 -6.81 -6.36
N PHE A 22 8.87 -7.45 -7.49
CA PHE A 22 10.19 -7.59 -8.12
C PHE A 22 10.83 -6.27 -8.60
N PRO A 23 10.10 -5.32 -9.19
CA PRO A 23 10.74 -4.11 -9.70
C PRO A 23 11.34 -3.20 -8.64
N ILE A 24 10.71 -3.13 -7.45
CA ILE A 24 11.15 -2.23 -6.37
C ILE A 24 12.40 -2.75 -5.66
N LEU A 25 12.58 -4.07 -5.56
CA LEU A 25 13.76 -4.67 -4.93
C LEU A 25 15.02 -4.65 -5.81
N GLU A 26 14.86 -4.73 -7.14
CA GLU A 26 16.01 -4.63 -8.05
C GLU A 26 16.61 -3.23 -8.10
N LEU A 27 15.79 -2.20 -7.88
CA LEU A 27 16.22 -0.81 -7.80
C LEU A 27 17.25 -0.53 -6.69
N CYS A 28 17.18 -1.28 -5.60
CA CYS A 28 18.07 -1.09 -4.45
C CYS A 28 19.52 -1.55 -4.69
N ARG A 29 19.86 -2.09 -5.86
CA ARG A 29 21.16 -2.76 -6.06
C ARG A 29 22.07 -2.17 -7.13
N SER A 30 21.66 -1.15 -7.90
CA SER A 30 22.33 -0.88 -9.18
C SER A 30 23.17 0.40 -9.27
N SER A 31 23.22 1.30 -8.29
CA SER A 31 24.07 2.49 -8.39
C SER A 31 24.38 3.19 -7.07
N THR A 32 25.35 4.09 -7.10
CA THR A 32 25.77 4.96 -5.99
C THR A 32 24.80 6.12 -5.72
N ASP A 33 23.82 6.37 -6.62
CA ASP A 33 22.76 7.36 -6.47
C ASP A 33 21.40 6.68 -6.68
N ASP A 34 20.89 6.11 -5.60
CA ASP A 34 19.66 5.32 -5.64
C ASP A 34 18.41 6.19 -5.89
N GLN A 35 18.43 7.46 -5.47
CA GLN A 35 17.30 8.36 -5.72
C GLN A 35 17.14 8.69 -7.19
N ALA A 36 18.24 9.02 -7.88
CA ALA A 36 18.21 9.31 -9.32
C ALA A 36 17.76 8.09 -10.15
N ASN A 37 18.16 6.87 -9.72
CA ASN A 37 17.69 5.64 -10.36
C ASN A 37 16.20 5.40 -10.13
N LEU A 38 15.72 5.65 -8.91
CA LEU A 38 14.30 5.53 -8.59
C LEU A 38 13.47 6.53 -9.42
N GLU A 39 13.91 7.78 -9.54
CA GLU A 39 13.25 8.79 -10.37
C GLU A 39 13.17 8.36 -11.84
N LYS A 40 14.26 7.84 -12.40
CA LYS A 40 14.29 7.33 -13.77
C LYS A 40 13.28 6.20 -13.95
N TYR A 41 13.27 5.24 -13.05
CA TYR A 41 12.36 4.10 -13.11
C TYR A 41 10.88 4.53 -12.94
N VAL A 42 10.60 5.44 -12.02
CA VAL A 42 9.25 6.01 -11.86
C VAL A 42 8.79 6.69 -13.15
N ASN A 43 9.68 7.42 -13.84
CA ASN A 43 9.33 8.06 -15.10
C ASN A 43 9.06 7.02 -16.21
N GLU A 44 9.78 5.91 -16.23
CA GLU A 44 9.50 4.78 -17.14
C GLU A 44 8.13 4.16 -16.83
N LEU A 45 7.80 3.94 -15.56
CA LEU A 45 6.48 3.43 -15.18
C LEU A 45 5.35 4.40 -15.53
N LYS A 46 5.52 5.70 -15.28
CA LYS A 46 4.55 6.75 -15.65
C LYS A 46 4.29 6.83 -17.14
N SER A 47 5.25 6.47 -17.98
CA SER A 47 5.08 6.44 -19.44
C SER A 47 4.22 5.27 -19.93
N SER A 48 3.97 4.28 -19.07
CA SER A 48 3.19 3.09 -19.40
C SER A 48 1.75 3.21 -18.88
N ALA A 49 0.76 2.99 -19.73
CA ALA A 49 -0.65 2.98 -19.36
C ALA A 49 -1.04 1.83 -18.36
N ASN A 50 -0.12 0.91 -18.10
CA ASN A 50 -0.36 -0.23 -17.22
C ASN A 50 -0.14 0.07 -15.74
N TYR A 51 0.37 1.26 -15.42
CA TYR A 51 0.74 1.63 -14.06
C TYR A 51 0.16 2.99 -13.66
N SER A 52 -0.28 3.10 -12.43
CA SER A 52 -0.51 4.36 -11.73
C SER A 52 0.58 4.52 -10.68
N VAL A 53 1.32 5.62 -10.74
CA VAL A 53 2.46 5.87 -9.86
C VAL A 53 2.46 7.31 -9.42
N PHE A 54 2.50 7.53 -8.12
CA PHE A 54 2.81 8.82 -7.50
C PHE A 54 4.17 8.71 -6.82
N PHE A 55 5.02 9.70 -7.01
CA PHE A 55 6.34 9.73 -6.38
C PHE A 55 6.69 11.15 -5.97
N ARG A 56 7.07 11.28 -4.72
CA ARG A 56 7.68 12.46 -4.11
C ARG A 56 9.01 12.04 -3.49
N PRO A 57 10.15 12.56 -3.98
CA PRO A 57 11.47 12.23 -3.47
C PRO A 57 11.66 12.77 -2.04
N LEU A 58 12.65 12.24 -1.35
CA LEU A 58 13.10 12.82 -0.09
C LEU A 58 13.71 14.20 -0.38
N SER A 59 13.22 15.21 0.32
CA SER A 59 13.73 16.59 0.20
C SER A 59 14.60 16.93 1.40
N ASP A 60 15.71 17.66 1.18
CA ASP A 60 16.57 18.20 2.24
C ASP A 60 15.86 19.28 3.08
N THR A 61 14.80 19.88 2.53
CA THR A 61 13.91 20.77 3.27
C THR A 61 12.91 19.91 4.03
N HIS A 62 12.99 19.89 5.34
CA HIS A 62 12.16 19.10 6.28
C HIS A 62 10.62 19.20 6.13
N SER A 63 10.11 19.78 5.05
CA SER A 63 8.68 20.01 4.86
C SER A 63 7.95 18.91 4.10
N GLU A 64 8.64 18.07 3.32
CA GLU A 64 8.00 17.05 2.50
C GLU A 64 8.61 15.67 2.75
N ASN A 65 7.76 14.73 3.20
CA ASN A 65 8.15 13.35 3.43
C ASN A 65 8.18 12.56 2.12
N PHE A 66 9.15 11.65 2.00
CA PHE A 66 9.17 10.69 0.90
C PHE A 66 7.84 9.91 0.82
N LEU A 67 7.30 9.82 -0.39
CA LEU A 67 6.11 9.02 -0.68
C LEU A 67 6.22 8.40 -2.07
N LEU A 68 6.10 7.09 -2.14
CA LEU A 68 5.91 6.35 -3.38
C LEU A 68 4.63 5.53 -3.28
N VAL A 69 3.67 5.79 -4.15
CA VAL A 69 2.44 5.00 -4.27
C VAL A 69 2.44 4.34 -5.64
N TYR A 70 2.07 3.08 -5.68
CA TYR A 70 2.16 2.28 -6.89
C TYR A 70 0.98 1.31 -7.01
N GLN A 71 0.42 1.24 -8.21
CA GLN A 71 -0.66 0.32 -8.54
C GLN A 71 -0.62 -0.07 -10.01
N THR A 72 -0.71 -1.37 -10.32
CA THR A 72 -0.86 -1.85 -11.69
C THR A 72 -2.32 -1.83 -12.14
N LYS A 73 -2.56 -1.87 -13.44
CA LYS A 73 -3.90 -2.00 -13.99
C LYS A 73 -4.62 -3.27 -13.50
N CYS A 74 -3.90 -4.38 -13.40
CA CYS A 74 -4.42 -5.63 -12.85
C CYS A 74 -4.87 -5.46 -11.39
N GLN A 75 -4.08 -4.75 -10.57
CA GLN A 75 -4.43 -4.45 -9.19
C GLN A 75 -5.66 -3.54 -9.07
N GLN A 76 -5.81 -2.55 -9.97
CA GLN A 76 -7.03 -1.73 -10.05
C GLN A 76 -8.26 -2.58 -10.37
N ASP A 77 -8.14 -3.51 -11.31
CA ASP A 77 -9.25 -4.41 -11.67
C ASP A 77 -9.62 -5.35 -10.52
N LEU A 78 -8.63 -5.86 -9.78
CA LEU A 78 -8.86 -6.64 -8.56
C LEU A 78 -9.50 -5.79 -7.44
N MET A 79 -9.01 -4.57 -7.22
CA MET A 79 -9.56 -3.65 -6.23
C MET A 79 -11.01 -3.31 -6.54
N ARG A 80 -11.34 -3.03 -7.82
CA ARG A 80 -12.72 -2.77 -8.26
C ARG A 80 -13.64 -3.96 -8.00
N ARG A 81 -13.13 -5.18 -8.18
CA ARG A 81 -13.94 -6.40 -8.04
C ARG A 81 -14.11 -6.85 -6.59
N TYR A 82 -13.08 -6.72 -5.77
CA TYR A 82 -13.05 -7.32 -4.43
C TYR A 82 -12.86 -6.29 -3.31
N GLY A 83 -12.46 -5.06 -3.61
CA GLY A 83 -12.04 -4.07 -2.62
C GLY A 83 -13.18 -3.41 -1.83
N ASN A 84 -14.44 -3.65 -2.19
CA ASN A 84 -15.57 -2.96 -1.56
C ASN A 84 -16.17 -3.72 -0.35
N GLU A 85 -15.79 -4.97 -0.11
CA GLU A 85 -16.27 -5.69 1.08
C GLU A 85 -15.29 -5.54 2.24
N ILE A 86 -14.08 -6.06 2.10
CA ILE A 86 -13.05 -5.97 3.13
C ILE A 86 -11.69 -5.71 2.52
N CYS A 87 -10.96 -4.76 3.08
CA CYS A 87 -9.55 -4.52 2.79
C CYS A 87 -8.70 -4.74 4.04
N LEU A 88 -7.50 -5.24 3.83
CA LEU A 88 -6.47 -5.34 4.85
C LEU A 88 -5.40 -4.30 4.54
N LEU A 89 -4.95 -3.58 5.55
CA LEU A 89 -3.78 -2.71 5.49
C LEU A 89 -2.74 -3.29 6.44
N ASP A 90 -1.52 -3.48 5.93
CA ASP A 90 -0.45 -4.06 6.71
C ASP A 90 0.90 -3.47 6.30
N ALA A 91 1.76 -3.24 7.29
CA ALA A 91 3.09 -2.68 7.12
C ALA A 91 4.16 -3.76 7.20
N THR A 92 5.12 -3.71 6.30
CA THR A 92 6.31 -4.56 6.32
C THR A 92 7.55 -3.69 6.47
N TYR A 93 8.40 -4.07 7.42
CA TYR A 93 9.62 -3.34 7.74
C TYR A 93 10.85 -4.07 7.23
N LYS A 94 11.95 -3.35 7.03
CA LYS A 94 13.26 -3.89 6.62
C LYS A 94 13.24 -4.63 5.28
N THR A 95 12.31 -4.28 4.40
CA THR A 95 12.25 -4.84 3.04
C THR A 95 13.17 -4.10 2.08
N THR A 96 13.57 -2.88 2.43
CA THR A 96 14.51 -2.06 1.66
C THR A 96 15.79 -1.82 2.48
N CYS A 97 16.91 -1.54 1.79
CA CYS A 97 18.17 -1.16 2.43
C CYS A 97 18.04 0.13 3.28
N TYR A 98 17.05 0.95 3.00
CA TYR A 98 16.75 2.20 3.73
C TYR A 98 15.79 2.00 4.89
N SER A 99 15.33 0.76 5.15
CA SER A 99 14.36 0.44 6.21
C SER A 99 13.07 1.27 6.15
N LEU A 100 12.67 1.71 4.94
CA LEU A 100 11.42 2.44 4.76
C LEU A 100 10.22 1.54 5.05
N PRO A 101 9.22 2.00 5.79
CA PRO A 101 7.96 1.30 5.96
C PRO A 101 7.27 1.12 4.60
N MET A 102 6.95 -0.13 4.26
CA MET A 102 6.21 -0.50 3.04
C MET A 102 4.86 -1.05 3.44
N PHE A 103 3.82 -0.47 2.88
CA PHE A 103 2.44 -0.83 3.14
C PHE A 103 1.82 -1.54 1.95
N PHE A 104 0.96 -2.50 2.26
CA PHE A 104 0.16 -3.22 1.30
C PHE A 104 -1.32 -3.07 1.61
N VAL A 105 -2.11 -2.73 0.59
CA VAL A 105 -3.56 -2.91 0.62
C VAL A 105 -3.86 -4.26 -0.02
N VAL A 106 -4.53 -5.12 0.73
CA VAL A 106 -4.79 -6.51 0.36
C VAL A 106 -6.29 -6.79 0.39
N VAL A 107 -6.76 -7.57 -0.55
CA VAL A 107 -8.16 -8.03 -0.61
C VAL A 107 -8.23 -9.55 -0.65
N PRO A 108 -9.23 -10.18 0.00
CA PRO A 108 -9.52 -11.59 -0.18
C PRO A 108 -10.18 -11.80 -1.55
N THR A 109 -9.73 -12.81 -2.26
CA THR A 109 -10.29 -13.22 -3.56
C THR A 109 -10.67 -14.70 -3.53
N ASN A 110 -11.27 -15.22 -4.59
CA ASN A 110 -11.62 -16.63 -4.70
C ASN A 110 -10.40 -17.58 -4.66
N THR A 111 -9.20 -17.05 -4.95
CA THR A 111 -7.95 -17.82 -5.01
C THR A 111 -6.98 -17.48 -3.87
N GLY A 112 -7.42 -16.70 -2.89
CA GLY A 112 -6.61 -16.26 -1.76
C GLY A 112 -6.47 -14.74 -1.69
N TYR A 113 -5.54 -14.27 -0.87
CA TYR A 113 -5.31 -12.84 -0.67
C TYR A 113 -4.44 -12.27 -1.80
N GLN A 114 -4.83 -11.09 -2.31
CA GLN A 114 -4.13 -10.40 -3.38
C GLN A 114 -3.80 -8.96 -2.99
N VAL A 115 -2.58 -8.53 -3.28
CA VAL A 115 -2.17 -7.14 -3.12
C VAL A 115 -2.81 -6.30 -4.23
N VAL A 116 -3.54 -5.26 -3.84
CA VAL A 116 -4.25 -4.37 -4.75
C VAL A 116 -3.74 -2.93 -4.73
N GLY A 117 -2.85 -2.60 -3.80
CA GLY A 117 -2.16 -1.31 -3.72
C GLY A 117 -0.91 -1.43 -2.88
N THR A 118 0.12 -0.65 -3.19
CA THR A 118 1.39 -0.63 -2.46
C THR A 118 1.88 0.79 -2.31
N PHE A 119 2.40 1.13 -1.13
CA PHE A 119 3.06 2.41 -0.93
C PHE A 119 4.20 2.33 0.08
N LEU A 120 5.17 3.23 -0.09
CA LEU A 120 6.30 3.41 0.81
C LEU A 120 6.29 4.83 1.33
N VAL A 121 6.59 4.99 2.62
CA VAL A 121 6.68 6.28 3.31
C VAL A 121 8.01 6.41 4.04
N SER A 122 8.48 7.64 4.28
CA SER A 122 9.67 7.86 5.10
C SER A 122 9.41 7.61 6.58
N THR A 123 8.17 7.92 7.03
CA THR A 123 7.75 7.79 8.42
C THR A 123 6.34 7.24 8.50
N GLU A 124 6.11 6.35 9.45
CA GLU A 124 4.81 5.76 9.70
C GLU A 124 3.92 6.70 10.52
N THR A 125 3.39 7.71 9.85
CA THR A 125 2.46 8.67 10.45
C THR A 125 1.08 8.55 9.81
N SER A 126 0.05 8.85 10.58
CA SER A 126 -1.33 8.89 10.07
C SER A 126 -1.45 9.79 8.84
N ALA A 127 -0.77 10.94 8.83
CA ALA A 127 -0.79 11.87 7.70
C ALA A 127 -0.20 11.26 6.41
N ALA A 128 0.96 10.58 6.50
CA ALA A 128 1.59 9.96 5.34
C ALA A 128 0.75 8.79 4.79
N ILE A 129 0.19 7.97 5.67
CA ILE A 129 -0.70 6.86 5.29
C ILE A 129 -1.99 7.40 4.67
N THR A 130 -2.57 8.47 5.24
CA THR A 130 -3.76 9.14 4.70
C THR A 130 -3.52 9.61 3.27
N GLU A 131 -2.40 10.29 3.03
CA GLU A 131 -2.05 10.78 1.69
C GLU A 131 -1.92 9.64 0.69
N ALA A 132 -1.24 8.56 1.06
CA ALA A 132 -1.11 7.38 0.21
C ALA A 132 -2.46 6.73 -0.13
N LEU A 133 -3.35 6.59 0.86
CA LEU A 133 -4.69 6.05 0.66
C LEU A 133 -5.56 6.97 -0.21
N GLN A 134 -5.40 8.30 -0.09
CA GLN A 134 -6.09 9.27 -0.94
C GLN A 134 -5.65 9.11 -2.41
N MET A 135 -4.35 8.95 -2.69
CA MET A 135 -3.85 8.67 -4.05
C MET A 135 -4.47 7.39 -4.62
N LEU A 136 -4.50 6.31 -3.84
CA LEU A 136 -5.16 5.08 -4.27
C LEU A 136 -6.66 5.28 -4.55
N LEU A 137 -7.34 6.08 -3.73
CA LEU A 137 -8.76 6.39 -3.90
C LEU A 137 -9.00 7.25 -5.15
N GLU A 138 -8.12 8.22 -5.47
CA GLU A 138 -8.19 9.01 -6.70
C GLU A 138 -8.09 8.13 -7.95
N TRP A 139 -7.26 7.11 -7.93
CA TRP A 139 -7.15 6.15 -9.04
C TRP A 139 -8.31 5.15 -9.08
N ASN A 140 -9.04 5.00 -7.98
CA ASN A 140 -10.15 4.06 -7.82
C ASN A 140 -11.35 4.75 -7.16
N PRO A 141 -12.06 5.66 -7.85
CA PRO A 141 -13.11 6.51 -7.24
C PRO A 141 -14.31 5.71 -6.71
N ASP A 142 -14.51 4.49 -7.20
CA ASP A 142 -15.58 3.58 -6.76
C ASP A 142 -15.14 2.67 -5.59
N TRP A 143 -13.91 2.81 -5.11
CA TRP A 143 -13.40 2.03 -4.00
C TRP A 143 -13.95 2.53 -2.68
N LYS A 144 -14.81 1.71 -2.05
CA LYS A 144 -15.55 2.04 -0.81
C LYS A 144 -15.62 0.81 0.09
N PRO A 145 -14.52 0.42 0.73
CA PRO A 145 -14.49 -0.74 1.60
C PRO A 145 -15.49 -0.62 2.74
N ARG A 146 -16.25 -1.67 2.96
CA ARG A 146 -17.18 -1.76 4.08
C ARG A 146 -16.45 -2.04 5.40
N TYR A 147 -15.38 -2.83 5.32
CA TYR A 147 -14.59 -3.24 6.48
C TYR A 147 -13.11 -3.04 6.21
N TRP A 148 -12.38 -2.72 7.27
CA TRP A 148 -10.94 -2.68 7.27
C TRP A 148 -10.38 -3.60 8.35
N MET A 149 -9.29 -4.27 8.05
CA MET A 149 -8.46 -5.01 8.99
C MET A 149 -7.08 -4.38 8.98
N THR A 150 -6.64 -3.91 10.14
CA THR A 150 -5.30 -3.34 10.35
C THR A 150 -4.67 -4.02 11.55
N ASP A 151 -3.35 -3.90 11.70
CA ASP A 151 -2.74 -4.12 12.99
C ASP A 151 -3.25 -3.06 13.98
N CYS A 152 -3.10 -3.29 15.29
CA CYS A 152 -3.56 -2.34 16.32
C CYS A 152 -2.79 -1.01 16.32
N CYS A 153 -2.28 -0.57 15.17
CA CYS A 153 -1.55 0.68 14.99
C CYS A 153 -2.53 1.86 14.85
N ALA A 154 -2.49 2.77 15.81
CA ALA A 154 -3.35 3.96 15.78
C ALA A 154 -3.12 4.83 14.53
N ALA A 155 -1.91 4.85 13.97
CA ALA A 155 -1.62 5.62 12.77
C ALA A 155 -2.40 5.10 11.55
N GLU A 156 -2.49 3.78 11.39
CA GLU A 156 -3.26 3.13 10.31
C GLU A 156 -4.75 3.36 10.49
N GLN A 157 -5.27 3.13 11.69
CA GLN A 157 -6.69 3.31 12.00
C GLN A 157 -7.14 4.74 11.74
N ASN A 158 -6.41 5.74 12.27
CA ASN A 158 -6.71 7.15 12.07
C ASN A 158 -6.65 7.54 10.59
N ALA A 159 -5.70 7.00 9.82
CA ALA A 159 -5.58 7.26 8.39
C ALA A 159 -6.79 6.72 7.62
N VAL A 160 -7.16 5.46 7.87
CA VAL A 160 -8.33 4.83 7.23
C VAL A 160 -9.61 5.60 7.58
N GLU A 161 -9.80 5.94 8.85
CA GLU A 161 -10.94 6.75 9.27
C GLU A 161 -10.99 8.09 8.55
N SER A 162 -9.87 8.81 8.46
CA SER A 162 -9.85 10.12 7.82
C SER A 162 -10.21 10.08 6.33
N VAL A 163 -9.87 8.99 5.62
CA VAL A 163 -10.13 8.85 4.18
C VAL A 163 -11.54 8.33 3.90
N PHE A 164 -12.04 7.40 4.70
CA PHE A 164 -13.28 6.67 4.40
C PHE A 164 -14.46 7.06 5.30
N THR A 165 -14.24 7.73 6.45
CA THR A 165 -15.32 8.23 7.31
C THR A 165 -16.09 9.36 6.59
N GLY A 166 -17.41 9.24 6.56
CA GLY A 166 -18.31 10.23 5.91
C GLY A 166 -18.70 9.88 4.48
N LYS A 167 -18.08 8.87 3.84
CA LYS A 167 -18.51 8.36 2.52
C LYS A 167 -19.40 7.13 2.60
N MET A 168 -19.29 6.36 3.66
CA MET A 168 -20.17 5.26 4.10
C MET A 168 -19.91 5.07 5.59
N GLY A 169 -20.85 4.55 6.37
CA GLY A 169 -20.75 4.45 7.85
C GLY A 169 -19.35 4.10 8.36
N THR A 170 -19.11 4.33 9.64
CA THR A 170 -17.80 4.15 10.30
C THR A 170 -17.16 2.82 9.91
N PRO A 171 -15.95 2.80 9.36
CA PRO A 171 -15.27 1.55 9.05
C PRO A 171 -15.19 0.70 10.33
N LEU A 172 -15.57 -0.56 10.23
CA LEU A 172 -15.41 -1.49 11.35
C LEU A 172 -13.99 -2.06 11.26
N PHE A 173 -13.20 -1.79 12.29
CA PHE A 173 -11.86 -2.36 12.41
C PHE A 173 -11.94 -3.72 13.08
N TYR A 174 -11.30 -4.69 12.46
CA TYR A 174 -10.99 -5.96 13.11
C TYR A 174 -9.50 -5.92 13.46
N SER A 175 -9.19 -5.77 14.75
CA SER A 175 -7.84 -6.00 15.25
C SER A 175 -7.68 -7.47 15.61
N ASN A 176 -6.53 -8.06 15.32
CA ASN A 176 -6.15 -9.33 15.92
C ASN A 176 -5.93 -9.05 17.43
N VAL A 177 -6.94 -9.30 18.24
CA VAL A 177 -6.75 -9.38 19.68
C VAL A 177 -6.07 -10.72 19.94
N ASP A 178 -4.87 -10.69 20.55
CA ASP A 178 -4.09 -11.84 20.99
C ASP A 178 -4.89 -12.83 21.86
#